data_f34152a99559b7487ef510152e002e01
#
_entry.id   f34152a99559b7487ef510152e002e01
#
_cell.length_a   1.000
_cell.length_b   1.000
_cell.length_c   1.000
_cell.angle_alpha   90.00
_cell.angle_beta   90.00
_cell.angle_gamma   90.00
#
_symmetry.space_group_name_H-M   'P 1'
#
loop_
_entity.id
_entity.type
_entity.pdbx_description
1 polymer ?
#
loop_
_entity_poly.entity_id
_entity_poly.type
_entity_poly.pdbx_seq_one_letter_code
_entity_poly.pdbx_strand_id
1 'polypeptide(L)'
;MKITKGKCLVIIGSLLLLAAAILIFSNIRQDKKSGERAREVLVALEAKITDEVKKSSTETTTEQSDQKYTAPVEDLFAQYATEETEIQEKLAEIDGNSYVGIIDIPVLGIRLPVMSEWSYENLKISPCRYSGRADDGSLIVAAHNYSSHFGNISSLSVGNEMIFIGADGTEYHYEVIQIDTLDGTDVEGLLAADSGNWDLTLFTCTLSGQSRVCVRAERSDKSDEASLSKSRIIR
;
A
#
# COMPACT_ATOMS: atom_id res chain seq x y z
N MET A 1 7.77 60.03 -9.54
CA MET A 1 6.44 59.48 -9.93
C MET A 1 5.77 58.91 -8.66
N LYS A 2 4.77 59.61 -8.06
CA LYS A 2 4.10 59.17 -6.83
C LYS A 2 3.13 58.04 -7.20
N ILE A 3 3.42 56.81 -6.77
CA ILE A 3 2.51 55.65 -6.92
C ILE A 3 1.30 55.94 -6.03
N THR A 4 0.12 56.06 -6.61
CA THR A 4 -1.12 56.20 -5.81
C THR A 4 -1.43 54.90 -5.08
N LYS A 5 -2.02 54.98 -3.85
CA LYS A 5 -2.36 53.83 -3.02
C LYS A 5 -3.12 52.72 -3.77
N GLY A 6 -4.01 53.12 -4.71
CA GLY A 6 -4.74 52.14 -5.55
C GLY A 6 -3.84 51.37 -6.53
N LYS A 7 -2.84 52.03 -7.16
CA LYS A 7 -1.89 51.33 -8.05
C LYS A 7 -1.00 50.35 -7.28
N CYS A 8 -0.60 50.71 -6.05
CA CYS A 8 0.16 49.81 -5.17
C CYS A 8 -0.64 48.56 -4.83
N LEU A 9 -1.93 48.69 -4.51
CA LEU A 9 -2.83 47.58 -4.18
C LEU A 9 -3.05 46.63 -5.38
N VAL A 10 -3.18 47.19 -6.59
CA VAL A 10 -3.29 46.36 -7.83
C VAL A 10 -1.99 45.61 -8.10
N ILE A 11 -0.83 46.22 -7.90
CA ILE A 11 0.45 45.54 -8.10
C ILE A 11 0.62 44.39 -7.09
N ILE A 12 0.32 44.63 -5.81
CA ILE A 12 0.38 43.58 -4.77
C ILE A 12 -0.58 42.43 -5.09
N GLY A 13 -1.84 42.73 -5.47
CA GLY A 13 -2.81 41.73 -5.87
C GLY A 13 -2.36 40.89 -7.07
N SER A 14 -1.78 41.52 -8.08
CA SER A 14 -1.23 40.84 -9.26
C SER A 14 -0.04 39.94 -8.90
N LEU A 15 0.83 40.36 -7.99
CA LEU A 15 1.96 39.57 -7.54
C LEU A 15 1.48 38.34 -6.74
N LEU A 16 0.45 38.50 -5.89
CA LEU A 16 -0.14 37.38 -5.15
C LEU A 16 -0.79 36.35 -6.09
N LEU A 17 -1.52 36.81 -7.13
CA LEU A 17 -2.10 35.91 -8.12
C LEU A 17 -1.02 35.19 -8.92
N LEU A 18 0.07 35.86 -9.30
CA LEU A 18 1.19 35.23 -9.99
C LEU A 18 1.87 34.17 -9.10
N ALA A 19 2.10 34.49 -7.82
CA ALA A 19 2.66 33.54 -6.86
C ALA A 19 1.75 32.30 -6.70
N ALA A 20 0.44 32.50 -6.56
CA ALA A 20 -0.53 31.40 -6.49
C ALA A 20 -0.50 30.52 -7.76
N ALA A 21 -0.45 31.14 -8.94
CA ALA A 21 -0.35 30.42 -10.21
C ALA A 21 0.93 29.57 -10.30
N ILE A 22 2.07 30.12 -9.85
CA ILE A 22 3.35 29.39 -9.80
C ILE A 22 3.27 28.18 -8.86
N LEU A 23 2.66 28.34 -7.69
CA LEU A 23 2.48 27.24 -6.73
C LEU A 23 1.57 26.13 -7.29
N ILE A 24 0.46 26.49 -7.91
CA ILE A 24 -0.45 25.54 -8.57
C ILE A 24 0.29 24.78 -9.67
N PHE A 25 1.01 25.49 -10.53
CA PHE A 25 1.77 24.88 -11.62
C PHE A 25 2.87 23.95 -11.10
N SER A 26 3.58 24.35 -10.04
CA SER A 26 4.59 23.51 -9.39
C SER A 26 3.99 22.22 -8.83
N ASN A 27 2.81 22.32 -8.18
CA ASN A 27 2.11 21.16 -7.62
C ASN A 27 1.66 20.19 -8.73
N ILE A 28 1.08 20.69 -9.82
CA ILE A 28 0.67 19.86 -10.97
C ILE A 28 1.89 19.16 -11.60
N ARG A 29 3.00 19.88 -11.70
CA ARG A 29 4.24 19.30 -12.24
C ARG A 29 4.79 18.19 -11.34
N GLN A 30 4.70 18.37 -10.03
CA GLN A 30 5.17 17.39 -9.05
C GLN A 30 4.31 16.13 -9.07
N ASP A 31 2.98 16.27 -9.10
CA ASP A 31 2.01 15.17 -9.26
C ASP A 31 2.32 14.35 -10.53
N LYS A 32 2.43 15.01 -11.69
CA LYS A 32 2.74 14.34 -12.95
C LYS A 32 4.07 13.58 -12.89
N LYS A 33 5.12 14.20 -12.37
CA LYS A 33 6.44 13.57 -12.23
C LYS A 33 6.41 12.35 -11.30
N SER A 34 5.65 12.44 -10.21
CA SER A 34 5.46 11.35 -9.27
C SER A 34 4.72 10.17 -9.93
N GLY A 35 3.64 10.44 -10.65
CA GLY A 35 2.91 9.42 -11.39
C GLY A 35 3.73 8.74 -12.50
N GLU A 36 4.59 9.49 -13.21
CA GLU A 36 5.50 8.91 -14.21
C GLU A 36 6.51 7.95 -13.55
N ARG A 37 7.13 8.36 -12.43
CA ARG A 37 8.06 7.51 -11.68
C ARG A 37 7.40 6.25 -11.13
N ALA A 38 6.23 6.39 -10.50
CA ALA A 38 5.49 5.26 -9.99
C ALA A 38 5.15 4.25 -11.10
N ARG A 39 4.83 4.73 -12.31
CA ARG A 39 4.56 3.86 -13.46
C ARG A 39 5.82 3.14 -13.97
N GLU A 40 6.96 3.81 -14.05
CA GLU A 40 8.23 3.17 -14.44
C GLU A 40 8.60 2.06 -13.46
N VAL A 41 8.50 2.33 -12.16
CA VAL A 41 8.74 1.34 -11.11
C VAL A 41 7.73 0.20 -11.18
N LEU A 42 6.45 0.50 -11.42
CA LEU A 42 5.39 -0.51 -11.52
C LEU A 42 5.72 -1.57 -12.56
N VAL A 43 6.13 -1.16 -13.76
CA VAL A 43 6.50 -2.09 -14.85
C VAL A 43 7.67 -2.98 -14.44
N ALA A 44 8.70 -2.42 -13.80
CA ALA A 44 9.85 -3.18 -13.32
C ALA A 44 9.48 -4.15 -12.19
N LEU A 45 8.59 -3.73 -11.29
CA LEU A 45 8.13 -4.53 -10.16
C LEU A 45 7.26 -5.70 -10.63
N GLU A 46 6.32 -5.47 -11.56
CA GLU A 46 5.49 -6.52 -12.15
C GLU A 46 6.33 -7.59 -12.85
N ALA A 47 7.35 -7.19 -13.61
CA ALA A 47 8.27 -8.13 -14.25
C ALA A 47 8.99 -8.98 -13.20
N LYS A 48 9.47 -8.36 -12.12
CA LYS A 48 10.19 -9.05 -11.05
C LYS A 48 9.29 -10.03 -10.29
N ILE A 49 8.09 -9.62 -9.92
CA ILE A 49 7.09 -10.48 -9.26
C ILE A 49 6.76 -11.68 -10.17
N THR A 50 6.55 -11.45 -11.46
CA THR A 50 6.25 -12.52 -12.43
C THR A 50 7.38 -13.54 -12.51
N ASP A 51 8.64 -13.10 -12.52
CA ASP A 51 9.81 -13.98 -12.55
C ASP A 51 9.95 -14.79 -11.26
N GLU A 52 9.65 -14.20 -10.12
CA GLU A 52 9.67 -14.90 -8.83
C GLU A 52 8.59 -15.98 -8.74
N VAL A 53 7.37 -15.69 -9.17
CA VAL A 53 6.27 -16.66 -9.21
C VAL A 53 6.63 -17.85 -10.12
N LYS A 54 7.25 -17.60 -11.29
CA LYS A 54 7.72 -18.67 -12.19
C LYS A 54 8.80 -19.53 -11.54
N LYS A 55 9.74 -18.91 -10.83
CA LYS A 55 10.84 -19.61 -10.15
C LYS A 55 10.30 -20.53 -9.05
N SER A 56 9.41 -20.01 -8.20
CA SER A 56 8.73 -20.79 -7.15
C SER A 56 7.96 -21.98 -7.73
N SER A 57 7.26 -21.79 -8.86
CA SER A 57 6.52 -22.88 -9.53
C SER A 57 7.42 -23.97 -10.12
N THR A 58 8.68 -23.66 -10.43
CA THR A 58 9.63 -24.60 -11.02
C THR A 58 10.34 -25.43 -9.95
N GLU A 59 10.58 -24.87 -8.76
CA GLU A 59 11.23 -25.56 -7.64
C GLU A 59 10.33 -26.63 -7.02
N THR A 60 9.01 -26.47 -7.03
CA THR A 60 8.05 -27.44 -6.47
C THR A 60 7.95 -28.74 -7.29
N THR A 61 8.51 -28.80 -8.49
CA THR A 61 8.42 -29.99 -9.39
C THR A 61 9.64 -30.93 -9.29
N THR A 62 10.68 -30.62 -8.53
CA THR A 62 11.96 -31.35 -8.56
C THR A 62 12.29 -32.14 -7.28
N GLU A 63 11.47 -32.08 -6.21
CA GLU A 63 11.73 -32.84 -4.99
C GLU A 63 10.69 -33.94 -4.74
N GLN A 64 10.61 -34.91 -5.63
CA GLN A 64 10.11 -36.26 -5.36
C GLN A 64 11.08 -37.27 -5.90
N SER A 65 12.14 -37.60 -5.16
CA SER A 65 12.87 -38.86 -5.31
C SER A 65 13.38 -39.32 -3.95
N ASP A 66 12.71 -40.37 -3.45
CA ASP A 66 13.20 -41.45 -2.58
C ASP A 66 14.40 -41.18 -1.66
N GLN A 67 14.15 -40.86 -0.40
CA GLN A 67 15.06 -41.23 0.68
C GLN A 67 14.31 -42.07 1.74
N LYS A 68 14.66 -43.35 1.73
CA LYS A 68 14.29 -44.34 2.73
C LYS A 68 14.96 -43.98 4.06
N TYR A 69 14.17 -43.42 4.97
CA TYR A 69 14.63 -42.99 6.28
C TYR A 69 14.64 -44.14 7.27
N THR A 70 15.82 -44.55 7.74
CA THR A 70 16.03 -45.36 8.93
C THR A 70 16.82 -44.52 9.93
N ALA A 71 16.17 -43.90 10.89
CA ALA A 71 16.79 -43.20 12.00
C ALA A 71 16.25 -43.69 13.35
N PRO A 72 17.08 -43.71 14.42
CA PRO A 72 16.72 -44.19 15.74
C PRO A 72 15.78 -43.25 16.48
N VAL A 73 14.91 -43.81 17.32
CA VAL A 73 13.76 -43.21 18.01
C VAL A 73 14.15 -42.34 19.22
N GLU A 74 15.27 -41.61 19.22
CA GLU A 74 15.69 -40.89 20.44
C GLU A 74 15.64 -39.34 20.36
N ASP A 75 15.10 -38.72 19.32
CA ASP A 75 14.92 -37.28 19.33
C ASP A 75 13.61 -36.77 18.68
N LEU A 76 12.49 -37.32 19.18
CA LEU A 76 11.16 -36.90 18.72
C LEU A 76 10.79 -35.46 19.18
N PHE A 77 11.51 -34.91 20.14
CA PHE A 77 11.26 -33.58 20.69
C PHE A 77 12.20 -32.47 20.18
N ALA A 78 13.34 -32.82 19.59
CA ALA A 78 14.22 -31.84 18.96
C ALA A 78 13.63 -31.28 17.67
N GLN A 79 12.68 -31.96 17.03
CA GLN A 79 11.95 -31.51 15.87
C GLN A 79 10.86 -30.46 16.19
N TYR A 80 10.49 -30.29 17.47
CA TYR A 80 9.55 -29.28 17.94
C TYR A 80 10.26 -28.05 18.57
N ALA A 81 11.59 -28.06 18.60
CA ALA A 81 12.36 -26.91 18.95
C ALA A 81 12.44 -25.99 17.71
N THR A 82 11.37 -25.22 17.52
CA THR A 82 11.38 -23.89 16.91
C THR A 82 12.20 -23.75 15.62
N GLU A 83 11.66 -24.17 14.50
CA GLU A 83 11.62 -23.24 13.38
C GLU A 83 10.40 -22.32 13.60
N GLU A 84 10.49 -21.33 14.48
CA GLU A 84 9.93 -20.03 14.19
C GLU A 84 10.66 -19.60 12.92
N THR A 85 10.17 -20.05 11.79
CA THR A 85 10.45 -19.42 10.52
C THR A 85 9.84 -18.02 10.69
N GLU A 86 10.65 -17.05 11.13
CA GLU A 86 10.33 -15.64 10.88
C GLU A 86 10.06 -15.62 9.40
N ILE A 87 8.78 -15.50 9.03
CA ILE A 87 8.37 -15.31 7.64
C ILE A 87 8.95 -13.95 7.28
N GLN A 88 10.18 -13.97 6.76
CA GLN A 88 10.83 -12.76 6.27
C GLN A 88 10.02 -12.29 5.08
N GLU A 89 9.30 -11.19 5.29
CA GLU A 89 8.57 -10.54 4.21
C GLU A 89 9.52 -10.29 3.04
N LYS A 90 9.15 -10.78 1.86
CA LYS A 90 9.94 -10.61 0.67
C LYS A 90 9.86 -9.16 0.20
N LEU A 91 10.99 -8.55 -0.08
CA LEU A 91 11.10 -7.21 -0.63
C LEU A 91 11.65 -7.27 -2.05
N ALA A 92 11.14 -6.42 -2.92
CA ALA A 92 11.67 -6.25 -4.27
C ALA A 92 12.52 -4.97 -4.33
N GLU A 93 13.79 -5.10 -4.74
CA GLU A 93 14.70 -3.97 -4.91
C GLU A 93 14.65 -3.44 -6.35
N ILE A 94 14.34 -2.16 -6.54
CA ILE A 94 14.33 -1.49 -7.84
C ILE A 94 15.00 -0.12 -7.69
N ASP A 95 16.03 0.13 -8.45
CA ASP A 95 16.79 1.39 -8.47
C ASP A 95 17.24 1.86 -7.07
N GLY A 96 17.64 0.90 -6.21
CA GLY A 96 18.10 1.16 -4.84
C GLY A 96 16.99 1.47 -3.84
N ASN A 97 15.74 1.25 -4.19
CA ASN A 97 14.59 1.36 -3.30
C ASN A 97 13.91 -0.01 -3.13
N SER A 98 13.42 -0.26 -1.92
CA SER A 98 12.74 -1.51 -1.56
C SER A 98 11.23 -1.34 -1.64
N TYR A 99 10.53 -2.34 -2.18
CA TYR A 99 9.08 -2.37 -2.35
C TYR A 99 8.49 -3.62 -1.71
N VAL A 100 7.37 -3.46 -1.01
CA VAL A 100 6.61 -4.57 -0.41
C VAL A 100 5.60 -5.20 -1.35
N GLY A 101 5.20 -4.49 -2.41
CA GLY A 101 4.22 -4.97 -3.36
C GLY A 101 3.55 -3.86 -4.16
N ILE A 102 2.37 -4.17 -4.67
CA ILE A 102 1.55 -3.30 -5.52
C ILE A 102 0.16 -3.18 -4.90
N ILE A 103 -0.36 -1.96 -4.80
CA ILE A 103 -1.78 -1.72 -4.49
C ILE A 103 -2.54 -1.44 -5.77
N ASP A 104 -3.63 -2.17 -5.99
CA ASP A 104 -4.55 -2.02 -7.13
C ASP A 104 -5.94 -1.62 -6.62
N ILE A 105 -6.48 -0.54 -7.16
CA ILE A 105 -7.83 -0.03 -6.84
C ILE A 105 -8.58 0.15 -8.16
N PRO A 106 -9.21 -0.92 -8.69
CA PRO A 106 -9.75 -0.94 -10.05
C PRO A 106 -10.78 0.15 -10.32
N VAL A 107 -11.66 0.44 -9.37
CA VAL A 107 -12.72 1.47 -9.51
C VAL A 107 -12.15 2.89 -9.71
N LEU A 108 -10.94 3.15 -9.22
CA LEU A 108 -10.23 4.42 -9.41
C LEU A 108 -9.25 4.37 -10.59
N GLY A 109 -9.02 3.20 -11.19
CA GLY A 109 -7.98 2.98 -12.20
C GLY A 109 -6.57 3.23 -11.67
N ILE A 110 -6.34 2.98 -10.38
CA ILE A 110 -5.06 3.19 -9.69
C ILE A 110 -4.38 1.83 -9.52
N ARG A 111 -3.15 1.73 -9.98
CA ARG A 111 -2.26 0.59 -9.74
C ARG A 111 -0.86 1.13 -9.47
N LEU A 112 -0.36 0.98 -8.24
CA LEU A 112 0.81 1.68 -7.74
C LEU A 112 1.73 0.74 -6.95
N PRO A 113 3.07 0.84 -7.15
CA PRO A 113 4.03 0.16 -6.29
C PRO A 113 3.98 0.76 -4.89
N VAL A 114 4.20 -0.07 -3.86
CA VAL A 114 4.24 0.35 -2.45
C VAL A 114 5.65 0.17 -1.92
N MET A 115 6.30 1.26 -1.54
CA MET A 115 7.65 1.25 -0.95
C MET A 115 7.62 0.64 0.45
N SER A 116 8.69 -0.04 0.83
CA SER A 116 8.81 -0.73 2.13
C SER A 116 8.85 0.21 3.32
N GLU A 117 9.38 1.43 3.13
CA GLU A 117 9.58 2.39 4.21
C GLU A 117 8.95 3.74 3.89
N TRP A 118 8.31 4.32 4.88
CA TRP A 118 7.75 5.64 4.81
C TRP A 118 8.81 6.72 5.03
N SER A 119 8.85 7.69 4.13
CA SER A 119 9.55 8.97 4.31
C SER A 119 8.91 10.04 3.42
N TYR A 120 9.15 11.32 3.71
CA TYR A 120 8.68 12.40 2.83
C TYR A 120 9.30 12.35 1.43
N GLU A 121 10.52 11.85 1.30
CA GLU A 121 11.17 11.69 -0.01
C GLU A 121 10.56 10.51 -0.78
N ASN A 122 10.32 9.38 -0.11
CA ASN A 122 9.71 8.20 -0.71
C ASN A 122 8.27 8.47 -1.17
N LEU A 123 7.48 9.20 -0.39
CA LEU A 123 6.12 9.61 -0.77
C LEU A 123 6.05 10.43 -2.06
N LYS A 124 7.14 11.13 -2.44
CA LYS A 124 7.23 11.84 -3.73
C LYS A 124 7.41 10.89 -4.91
N ILE A 125 7.77 9.64 -4.65
CA ILE A 125 7.99 8.61 -5.66
C ILE A 125 6.73 7.77 -5.80
N SER A 126 6.23 7.21 -4.68
CA SER A 126 5.14 6.23 -4.65
C SER A 126 4.48 6.18 -3.27
N PRO A 127 3.30 5.52 -3.13
CA PRO A 127 2.80 5.09 -1.84
C PRO A 127 3.85 4.33 -1.03
N CYS A 128 3.79 4.44 0.29
CA CYS A 128 4.73 3.81 1.21
C CYS A 128 3.97 3.04 2.28
N ARG A 129 4.49 1.89 2.67
CA ARG A 129 4.06 1.23 3.89
C ARG A 129 4.36 2.16 5.06
N TYR A 130 3.32 2.49 5.81
CA TYR A 130 3.43 3.27 7.04
C TYR A 130 3.66 2.36 8.24
N SER A 131 2.97 1.22 8.30
CA SER A 131 3.08 0.21 9.35
C SER A 131 2.47 -1.11 8.89
N GLY A 132 2.76 -2.18 9.61
CA GLY A 132 2.13 -3.48 9.47
C GLY A 132 2.47 -4.23 8.18
N ARG A 133 1.77 -5.36 7.95
CA ARG A 133 1.98 -6.27 6.83
C ARG A 133 0.64 -6.77 6.30
N ALA A 134 0.63 -7.25 5.05
CA ALA A 134 -0.59 -7.78 4.44
C ALA A 134 -0.96 -9.18 4.95
N ASP A 135 0.05 -10.02 5.24
CA ASP A 135 -0.14 -11.40 5.69
C ASP A 135 -0.74 -11.50 7.10
N ASP A 136 -0.41 -10.58 7.99
CA ASP A 136 -0.97 -10.52 9.35
C ASP A 136 -2.25 -9.66 9.47
N GLY A 137 -2.65 -8.99 8.40
CA GLY A 137 -3.87 -8.17 8.37
C GLY A 137 -3.73 -6.82 9.07
N SER A 138 -2.52 -6.26 9.12
CA SER A 138 -2.25 -4.98 9.79
C SER A 138 -1.72 -3.89 8.85
N LEU A 139 -1.75 -4.10 7.52
CA LEU A 139 -1.11 -3.22 6.54
C LEU A 139 -1.72 -1.82 6.52
N ILE A 140 -0.87 -0.82 6.71
CA ILE A 140 -1.22 0.60 6.59
C ILE A 140 -0.35 1.25 5.52
N VAL A 141 -0.98 1.82 4.49
CA VAL A 141 -0.30 2.46 3.36
C VAL A 141 -0.61 3.95 3.32
N ALA A 142 0.44 4.76 3.30
CA ALA A 142 0.38 6.21 3.15
C ALA A 142 0.68 6.62 1.70
N ALA A 143 0.01 7.64 1.20
CA ALA A 143 0.40 8.31 -0.04
C ALA A 143 0.08 9.81 -0.02
N HIS A 144 0.70 10.57 -0.92
CA HIS A 144 0.29 11.94 -1.17
C HIS A 144 -1.11 12.03 -1.78
N ASN A 145 -1.78 13.16 -1.56
CA ASN A 145 -3.06 13.49 -2.19
C ASN A 145 -2.90 13.97 -3.65
N TYR A 146 -1.90 13.44 -4.36
CA TYR A 146 -1.76 13.62 -5.79
C TYR A 146 -2.86 12.86 -6.52
N SER A 147 -3.34 13.39 -7.65
CA SER A 147 -4.31 12.69 -8.49
C SER A 147 -3.77 11.38 -9.04
N SER A 148 -2.46 11.29 -9.20
CA SER A 148 -1.72 10.08 -9.61
C SER A 148 -1.50 9.07 -8.47
N HIS A 149 -1.76 9.45 -7.22
CA HIS A 149 -1.66 8.60 -6.03
C HIS A 149 -3.03 8.44 -5.34
N PHE A 150 -3.13 8.81 -4.05
CA PHE A 150 -4.36 8.64 -3.25
C PHE A 150 -5.27 9.88 -3.20
N GLY A 151 -5.08 10.86 -4.09
CA GLY A 151 -5.90 12.07 -4.11
C GLY A 151 -7.40 11.84 -4.28
N ASN A 152 -7.77 10.71 -4.87
CA ASN A 152 -9.17 10.35 -5.15
C ASN A 152 -9.73 9.24 -4.25
N ILE A 153 -9.02 8.75 -3.22
CA ILE A 153 -9.52 7.66 -2.38
C ILE A 153 -10.78 8.02 -1.59
N SER A 154 -11.04 9.30 -1.35
CA SER A 154 -12.30 9.77 -0.74
C SER A 154 -13.55 9.51 -1.58
N SER A 155 -13.40 9.21 -2.87
CA SER A 155 -14.52 8.85 -3.76
C SER A 155 -14.88 7.36 -3.76
N LEU A 156 -14.11 6.54 -3.05
CA LEU A 156 -14.46 5.14 -2.81
C LEU A 156 -15.77 5.03 -2.03
N SER A 157 -16.38 3.87 -2.11
CA SER A 157 -17.61 3.52 -1.39
C SER A 157 -17.43 2.18 -0.71
N VAL A 158 -18.16 1.95 0.38
CA VAL A 158 -18.24 0.63 1.02
C VAL A 158 -18.67 -0.40 -0.05
N GLY A 159 -18.00 -1.57 -0.04
CA GLY A 159 -18.17 -2.61 -1.05
C GLY A 159 -17.24 -2.49 -2.27
N ASN A 160 -16.42 -1.44 -2.38
CA ASN A 160 -15.42 -1.38 -3.44
C ASN A 160 -14.25 -2.33 -3.16
N GLU A 161 -13.83 -3.04 -4.21
CA GLU A 161 -12.72 -3.98 -4.13
C GLU A 161 -11.37 -3.28 -4.28
N MET A 162 -10.38 -3.80 -3.55
CA MET A 162 -8.97 -3.45 -3.65
C MET A 162 -8.13 -4.72 -3.58
N ILE A 163 -6.98 -4.72 -4.23
CA ILE A 163 -6.07 -5.86 -4.27
C ILE A 163 -4.67 -5.38 -3.87
N PHE A 164 -4.05 -6.05 -2.92
CA PHE A 164 -2.63 -5.89 -2.66
C PHE A 164 -1.89 -7.13 -3.14
N ILE A 165 -0.85 -6.93 -3.95
CA ILE A 165 -0.01 -7.99 -4.50
C ILE A 165 1.35 -7.85 -3.85
N GLY A 166 1.74 -8.81 -3.02
CA GLY A 166 3.04 -8.84 -2.35
C GLY A 166 4.20 -8.98 -3.35
N ALA A 167 5.39 -8.62 -2.92
CA ALA A 167 6.61 -8.78 -3.73
C ALA A 167 6.95 -10.24 -4.01
N ASP A 168 6.34 -11.18 -3.29
CA ASP A 168 6.37 -12.63 -3.52
C ASP A 168 5.32 -13.12 -4.53
N GLY A 169 4.43 -12.24 -4.98
CA GLY A 169 3.32 -12.55 -5.89
C GLY A 169 2.04 -13.01 -5.19
N THR A 170 1.99 -13.02 -3.85
CA THR A 170 0.77 -13.36 -3.11
C THR A 170 -0.26 -12.24 -3.25
N GLU A 171 -1.48 -12.60 -3.65
CA GLU A 171 -2.59 -11.66 -3.79
C GLU A 171 -3.48 -11.66 -2.55
N TYR A 172 -3.80 -10.46 -2.06
CA TYR A 172 -4.69 -10.22 -0.93
C TYR A 172 -5.85 -9.36 -1.41
N HIS A 173 -7.05 -9.91 -1.38
CA HIS A 173 -8.27 -9.23 -1.80
C HIS A 173 -8.95 -8.58 -0.61
N TYR A 174 -9.37 -7.33 -0.79
CA TYR A 174 -9.99 -6.51 0.26
C TYR A 174 -11.28 -5.87 -0.26
N GLU A 175 -12.23 -5.67 0.66
CA GLU A 175 -13.44 -4.90 0.43
C GLU A 175 -13.48 -3.70 1.38
N VAL A 176 -13.76 -2.52 0.86
CA VAL A 176 -13.90 -1.29 1.66
C VAL A 176 -15.08 -1.42 2.61
N ILE A 177 -14.84 -1.27 3.91
CA ILE A 177 -15.87 -1.32 4.95
C ILE A 177 -16.18 0.04 5.56
N GLN A 178 -15.21 0.97 5.54
CA GLN A 178 -15.37 2.28 6.17
C GLN A 178 -14.47 3.32 5.52
N ILE A 179 -14.95 4.57 5.47
CA ILE A 179 -14.18 5.72 5.00
C ILE A 179 -14.35 6.84 6.02
N ASP A 180 -13.24 7.28 6.61
CA ASP A 180 -13.19 8.28 7.67
C ASP A 180 -12.37 9.50 7.28
N THR A 181 -12.61 10.58 8.00
CA THR A 181 -11.71 11.73 8.04
C THR A 181 -11.24 11.94 9.46
N LEU A 182 -9.95 11.67 9.70
CA LEU A 182 -9.31 11.82 10.98
C LEU A 182 -8.60 13.18 11.09
N ASP A 183 -8.43 13.69 12.29
CA ASP A 183 -7.51 14.82 12.55
C ASP A 183 -6.08 14.43 12.15
N GLY A 184 -5.31 15.39 11.66
CA GLY A 184 -3.93 15.13 11.21
C GLY A 184 -2.97 14.68 12.31
N THR A 185 -3.35 14.84 13.57
CA THR A 185 -2.59 14.45 14.77
C THR A 185 -3.13 13.17 15.42
N ASP A 186 -4.25 12.64 14.96
CA ASP A 186 -4.87 11.42 15.47
C ASP A 186 -4.14 10.16 14.97
N VAL A 187 -2.96 9.92 15.55
CA VAL A 187 -2.14 8.73 15.24
C VAL A 187 -2.80 7.47 15.81
N GLU A 188 -3.45 7.57 16.96
CA GLU A 188 -4.13 6.45 17.62
C GLU A 188 -5.30 5.96 16.78
N GLY A 189 -6.14 6.85 16.28
CA GLY A 189 -7.22 6.51 15.34
C GLY A 189 -6.69 5.95 14.01
N LEU A 190 -5.53 6.40 13.54
CA LEU A 190 -4.89 5.88 12.32
C LEU A 190 -4.37 4.44 12.51
N LEU A 191 -3.72 4.17 13.64
CA LEU A 191 -3.13 2.88 14.00
C LEU A 191 -4.14 1.89 14.59
N ALA A 192 -5.39 2.26 14.78
CA ALA A 192 -6.42 1.44 15.42
C ALA A 192 -6.77 0.13 14.68
N ALA A 193 -5.97 -0.27 13.69
CA ALA A 193 -5.97 -1.62 13.10
C ALA A 193 -5.86 -2.72 14.17
N ASP A 194 -5.22 -2.45 15.31
CA ASP A 194 -5.14 -3.35 16.45
C ASP A 194 -6.52 -3.67 17.09
N SER A 195 -7.59 -2.96 16.71
CA SER A 195 -8.95 -3.25 17.19
C SER A 195 -9.62 -4.46 16.51
N GLY A 196 -8.95 -5.08 15.52
CA GLY A 196 -9.38 -6.33 14.90
C GLY A 196 -10.55 -6.23 13.92
N ASN A 197 -10.91 -5.02 13.48
CA ASN A 197 -12.09 -4.80 12.64
C ASN A 197 -11.78 -4.63 11.15
N TRP A 198 -10.51 -4.47 10.75
CA TRP A 198 -10.08 -4.34 9.35
C TRP A 198 -8.64 -4.78 9.17
N ASP A 199 -8.29 -5.15 7.95
CA ASP A 199 -6.99 -5.75 7.60
C ASP A 199 -6.10 -4.81 6.77
N LEU A 200 -6.68 -3.76 6.17
CA LEU A 200 -5.97 -2.76 5.36
C LEU A 200 -6.45 -1.36 5.68
N THR A 201 -5.51 -0.44 5.82
CA THR A 201 -5.80 1.00 5.87
C THR A 201 -5.02 1.73 4.78
N LEU A 202 -5.72 2.47 3.93
CA LEU A 202 -5.11 3.45 3.03
C LEU A 202 -5.38 4.86 3.56
N PHE A 203 -4.38 5.73 3.55
CA PHE A 203 -4.61 7.11 3.95
C PHE A 203 -3.82 8.14 3.14
N THR A 204 -4.39 9.34 3.08
CA THR A 204 -3.78 10.53 2.45
C THR A 204 -4.15 11.79 3.21
N CYS A 205 -3.40 12.88 2.98
CA CYS A 205 -3.77 14.19 3.49
C CYS A 205 -4.98 14.76 2.75
N THR A 206 -5.83 15.51 3.45
CA THR A 206 -6.77 16.42 2.79
C THR A 206 -6.03 17.58 2.10
N LEU A 207 -6.71 18.32 1.23
CA LEU A 207 -6.11 19.47 0.54
C LEU A 207 -5.57 20.55 1.51
N SER A 208 -6.18 20.69 2.68
CA SER A 208 -5.71 21.61 3.73
C SER A 208 -4.47 21.09 4.47
N GLY A 209 -4.20 19.78 4.39
CA GLY A 209 -3.16 19.10 5.15
C GLY A 209 -3.48 18.88 6.63
N GLN A 210 -4.61 19.42 7.12
CA GLN A 210 -5.00 19.37 8.53
C GLN A 210 -5.62 18.04 8.95
N SER A 211 -6.19 17.31 8.00
CA SER A 211 -6.86 16.04 8.25
C SER A 211 -6.33 14.95 7.33
N ARG A 212 -6.70 13.70 7.63
CA ARG A 212 -6.39 12.52 6.83
C ARG A 212 -7.68 11.87 6.38
N VAL A 213 -7.79 11.58 5.08
CA VAL A 213 -8.80 10.66 4.57
C VAL A 213 -8.25 9.26 4.77
N CYS A 214 -9.00 8.41 5.46
CA CYS A 214 -8.65 7.03 5.75
C CYS A 214 -9.71 6.11 5.14
N VAL A 215 -9.27 5.11 4.39
CA VAL A 215 -10.10 4.03 3.85
C VAL A 215 -9.74 2.76 4.57
N ARG A 216 -10.73 2.11 5.20
CA ARG A 216 -10.59 0.86 5.94
C ARG A 216 -11.19 -0.27 5.14
N ALA A 217 -10.51 -1.39 5.07
CA ALA A 217 -10.96 -2.54 4.32
C ALA A 217 -10.67 -3.85 5.06
N GLU A 218 -11.54 -4.83 4.90
CA GLU A 218 -11.38 -6.20 5.41
C GLU A 218 -11.01 -7.15 4.28
N ARG A 219 -10.35 -8.25 4.61
CA ARG A 219 -10.00 -9.28 3.63
C ARG A 219 -11.23 -10.10 3.23
N SER A 220 -11.56 -10.08 1.94
CA SER A 220 -12.68 -10.83 1.37
C SER A 220 -12.39 -12.33 1.22
N ASP A 221 -11.13 -12.73 1.02
CA ASP A 221 -10.70 -14.12 0.90
C ASP A 221 -10.86 -14.93 2.20
N LYS A 222 -10.81 -14.29 3.38
CA LYS A 222 -11.11 -14.94 4.67
C LYS A 222 -12.56 -15.44 4.78
N SER A 223 -13.51 -14.79 4.12
CA SER A 223 -14.91 -15.16 4.14
C SER A 223 -15.18 -16.50 3.42
N ASP A 224 -14.43 -16.77 2.37
CA ASP A 224 -14.58 -18.00 1.58
C ASP A 224 -14.01 -19.24 2.32
N GLU A 225 -12.90 -19.10 3.02
CA GLU A 225 -12.36 -20.17 3.86
C GLU A 225 -13.28 -20.50 5.04
N ALA A 226 -13.86 -19.49 5.70
CA ALA A 226 -14.81 -19.67 6.79
C ALA A 226 -16.12 -20.33 6.32
N SER A 227 -16.59 -20.03 5.11
CA SER A 227 -17.79 -20.64 4.50
C SER A 227 -17.54 -22.09 4.09
N LEU A 228 -16.37 -22.41 3.55
CA LEU A 228 -15.95 -23.77 3.18
C LEU A 228 -15.72 -24.66 4.42
N SER A 229 -15.20 -24.12 5.51
CA SER A 229 -15.03 -24.86 6.77
C SER A 229 -16.37 -25.23 7.42
N LYS A 230 -17.34 -24.30 7.41
CA LYS A 230 -18.72 -24.57 7.90
C LYS A 230 -19.44 -25.62 7.08
N SER A 231 -19.25 -25.64 5.75
CA SER A 231 -19.89 -26.65 4.88
C SER A 231 -19.32 -28.06 5.04
N ARG A 232 -18.08 -28.20 5.56
CA ARG A 232 -17.44 -29.51 5.86
C ARG A 232 -17.86 -30.13 7.20
N ILE A 233 -18.42 -29.33 8.12
CA ILE A 233 -18.83 -29.80 9.45
C ILE A 233 -20.28 -30.35 9.43
N ILE A 234 -21.06 -30.10 8.35
CA ILE A 234 -22.47 -30.49 8.23
C ILE A 234 -22.66 -31.76 7.36
N ARG A 235 -21.60 -32.55 7.12
CA ARG A 235 -21.71 -33.86 6.46
C ARG A 235 -21.28 -35.01 7.33
#